data_d524660d73202f49c57e1b220df933ca
#
_entry.id   d524660d73202f49c57e1b220df933ca
#
_cell.length_a   1.000
_cell.length_b   1.000
_cell.length_c   1.000
_cell.angle_alpha   90.00
_cell.angle_beta   90.00
_cell.angle_gamma   90.00
#
_symmetry.space_group_name_H-M   'P 1'
#
loop_
_entity.id
_entity.type
_entity.pdbx_description
1 polymer ?
#
loop_
_entity_poly.entity_id
_entity_poly.type
_entity_poly.pdbx_seq_one_letter_code
_entity_poly.pdbx_strand_id
1 'polypeptide(L)'
;DLRMSRGLGDVYKRQELQAYMSACSLPMNDERLIEQCLSAYVERLLGIGLKTVVWELHVARQAGSLGDGDAKRQLRRYFELLATDEYRGHMYAKYPVLLRFVTQTTVHYIDFVKEMLDRVSMDRDELASFAGVGDDFRLEDMSIDRGDAHDGGRAVAMLTIGGRKIVYKPRDLHIHELFAGLVRRCERTKGFLPMRVSDVLTKSGYAYEEFVEHGTCEDARQVERYYTRYGQLLGLVWLLHGDDMHHENIIASGEYPMVVDFETIATNHVTMDMPDGTDADIRVSTILRDSLASSCLLPAKTAMSADGTSVDISAFETGEQTMPGIVASPVGLDSADAHYERNAVTFSKDGCAVTLDDAVVDPYHYKRQILQGFRNTVAAAMTIDADEWDAMLSGEDTTVRVLVRNTSAYARFADFIHHPSALKDMLDVEAILENLYVYPFRDKRIFASEYRQMLAGDIPMFTAQLTGHDLHAPDGTTIDGVCERSVRERVLDTIGHLDEQAALQSRIIRNALRMEPGMEDAHPTASVSSDTDAEHYPIELGTRIADTAILQETDGTVSWLTANRSD
;
A
#
# COMPACT_ATOMS: atom_id res chain seq x y z
N ASP A 1 -24.92 -9.30 3.73
CA ASP A 1 -25.93 -10.10 4.44
C ASP A 1 -25.62 -11.59 4.23
N LEU A 2 -25.34 -12.31 5.32
CA LEU A 2 -25.01 -13.75 5.41
C LEU A 2 -25.97 -14.68 4.60
N ARG A 3 -27.07 -14.18 4.11
CA ARG A 3 -28.04 -14.95 3.33
C ARG A 3 -27.63 -15.17 1.87
N MET A 4 -26.82 -14.26 1.29
CA MET A 4 -26.25 -14.48 -0.05
C MET A 4 -25.22 -15.61 -0.06
N SER A 5 -24.45 -15.77 1.02
CA SER A 5 -23.38 -16.75 1.12
C SER A 5 -23.87 -18.18 1.27
N ARG A 6 -25.05 -18.40 1.87
CA ARG A 6 -25.63 -19.76 2.03
C ARG A 6 -25.82 -20.50 0.71
N GLY A 7 -25.81 -19.79 -0.41
CA GLY A 7 -25.85 -20.37 -1.75
C GLY A 7 -24.49 -20.80 -2.33
N LEU A 8 -23.36 -20.35 -1.77
CA LEU A 8 -22.02 -20.47 -2.36
C LEU A 8 -21.10 -21.51 -1.68
N GLY A 9 -21.60 -22.39 -0.81
CA GLY A 9 -20.79 -23.45 -0.19
C GLY A 9 -20.45 -23.23 1.29
N ASP A 10 -21.06 -22.25 1.93
CA ASP A 10 -20.80 -21.78 3.29
C ASP A 10 -20.91 -22.87 4.38
N VAL A 11 -21.92 -23.75 4.30
CA VAL A 11 -22.17 -24.76 5.35
C VAL A 11 -21.04 -25.78 5.47
N TYR A 12 -20.48 -26.25 4.35
CA TYR A 12 -19.39 -27.21 4.36
C TYR A 12 -18.08 -26.57 4.85
N LYS A 13 -17.84 -25.31 4.48
CA LYS A 13 -16.63 -24.60 4.89
C LYS A 13 -16.69 -24.20 6.37
N ARG A 14 -17.85 -23.86 6.90
CA ARG A 14 -18.04 -23.68 8.34
C ARG A 14 -17.68 -24.96 9.11
N GLN A 15 -18.16 -26.12 8.66
CA GLN A 15 -17.85 -27.41 9.29
C GLN A 15 -16.37 -27.75 9.22
N GLU A 16 -15.72 -27.46 8.09
CA GLU A 16 -14.29 -27.68 7.89
C GLU A 16 -13.46 -26.80 8.83
N LEU A 17 -13.74 -25.50 8.90
CA LEU A 17 -13.06 -24.57 9.81
C LEU A 17 -13.33 -24.93 11.27
N GLN A 18 -14.57 -25.29 11.62
CA GLN A 18 -14.94 -25.69 12.97
C GLN A 18 -14.21 -26.95 13.41
N ALA A 19 -14.14 -27.96 12.55
CA ALA A 19 -13.40 -29.19 12.82
C ALA A 19 -11.90 -28.90 12.99
N TYR A 20 -11.33 -28.04 12.17
CA TYR A 20 -9.93 -27.65 12.23
C TYR A 20 -9.61 -26.87 13.52
N MET A 21 -10.37 -25.81 13.84
CA MET A 21 -10.19 -25.00 15.03
C MET A 21 -10.37 -25.81 16.32
N SER A 22 -11.36 -26.73 16.34
CA SER A 22 -11.58 -27.63 17.49
C SER A 22 -10.45 -28.65 17.68
N ALA A 23 -9.70 -28.98 16.63
CA ALA A 23 -8.51 -29.83 16.70
C ALA A 23 -7.24 -29.06 17.03
N CYS A 24 -7.26 -27.73 16.89
CA CYS A 24 -6.14 -26.85 17.20
C CYS A 24 -5.94 -26.75 18.70
N SER A 25 -4.69 -26.80 19.17
CA SER A 25 -4.36 -26.74 20.60
C SER A 25 -4.34 -25.30 21.17
N LEU A 26 -4.72 -24.31 20.37
CA LEU A 26 -4.73 -22.91 20.80
C LEU A 26 -5.90 -22.61 21.74
N PRO A 27 -5.70 -21.89 22.84
CA PRO A 27 -6.78 -21.28 23.59
C PRO A 27 -7.46 -20.21 22.74
N MET A 28 -8.69 -20.45 22.29
CA MET A 28 -9.41 -19.51 21.41
C MET A 28 -10.91 -19.48 21.68
N ASN A 29 -11.59 -18.50 21.10
CA ASN A 29 -13.05 -18.44 21.09
C ASN A 29 -13.56 -18.92 19.71
N ASP A 30 -13.67 -20.24 19.55
CA ASP A 30 -13.93 -20.90 18.27
C ASP A 30 -15.14 -20.33 17.51
N GLU A 31 -16.27 -20.10 18.17
CA GLU A 31 -17.51 -19.67 17.51
C GLU A 31 -17.35 -18.26 16.92
N ARG A 32 -16.76 -17.34 17.69
CA ARG A 32 -16.52 -15.95 17.26
C ARG A 32 -15.52 -15.90 16.11
N LEU A 33 -14.43 -16.61 16.20
CA LEU A 33 -13.39 -16.66 15.18
C LEU A 33 -13.90 -17.28 13.88
N ILE A 34 -14.74 -18.33 13.96
CA ILE A 34 -15.38 -18.92 12.80
C ILE A 34 -16.28 -17.90 12.11
N GLU A 35 -17.10 -17.14 12.86
CA GLU A 35 -17.95 -16.11 12.26
C GLU A 35 -17.15 -14.99 11.59
N GLN A 36 -16.04 -14.58 12.18
CA GLN A 36 -15.14 -13.58 11.59
C GLN A 36 -14.48 -14.10 10.30
N CYS A 37 -13.97 -15.33 10.32
CA CYS A 37 -13.45 -15.97 9.11
C CYS A 37 -14.51 -16.07 8.00
N LEU A 38 -15.72 -16.47 8.36
CA LEU A 38 -16.79 -16.60 7.37
C LEU A 38 -17.22 -15.23 6.83
N SER A 39 -17.20 -14.17 7.63
CA SER A 39 -17.49 -12.81 7.17
C SER A 39 -16.48 -12.37 6.12
N ALA A 40 -15.19 -12.49 6.41
CA ALA A 40 -14.12 -12.14 5.46
C ALA A 40 -14.16 -13.02 4.19
N TYR A 41 -14.42 -14.31 4.35
CA TYR A 41 -14.60 -15.21 3.21
C TYR A 41 -15.75 -14.76 2.30
N VAL A 42 -16.91 -14.39 2.87
CA VAL A 42 -18.06 -13.90 2.12
C VAL A 42 -17.72 -12.61 1.38
N GLU A 43 -16.99 -11.68 2.01
CA GLU A 43 -16.57 -10.44 1.35
C GLU A 43 -15.69 -10.71 0.12
N ARG A 44 -14.75 -11.65 0.21
CA ARG A 44 -13.96 -12.10 -0.96
C ARG A 44 -14.83 -12.66 -2.08
N LEU A 45 -15.79 -13.51 -1.74
CA LEU A 45 -16.70 -14.09 -2.75
C LEU A 45 -17.61 -13.03 -3.38
N LEU A 46 -18.06 -12.04 -2.60
CA LEU A 46 -18.85 -10.93 -3.13
C LEU A 46 -18.01 -10.08 -4.10
N GLY A 47 -16.73 -9.85 -3.84
CA GLY A 47 -15.82 -9.19 -4.78
C GLY A 47 -15.81 -9.85 -6.16
N ILE A 48 -15.90 -11.18 -6.21
CA ILE A 48 -15.89 -11.95 -7.47
C ILE A 48 -17.29 -12.05 -8.09
N GLY A 49 -18.30 -12.35 -7.28
CA GLY A 49 -19.60 -12.83 -7.77
C GLY A 49 -20.74 -11.82 -7.75
N LEU A 50 -20.63 -10.71 -6.99
CA LEU A 50 -21.76 -9.81 -6.74
C LEU A 50 -22.35 -9.21 -8.03
N LYS A 51 -21.53 -8.81 -8.99
CA LYS A 51 -22.00 -8.28 -10.28
C LYS A 51 -22.86 -9.32 -11.03
N THR A 52 -22.42 -10.58 -11.00
CA THR A 52 -23.16 -11.68 -11.64
C THR A 52 -24.48 -11.96 -10.90
N VAL A 53 -24.45 -11.95 -9.57
CA VAL A 53 -25.66 -12.17 -8.75
C VAL A 53 -26.68 -11.05 -8.99
N VAL A 54 -26.26 -9.80 -9.02
CA VAL A 54 -27.13 -8.64 -9.32
C VAL A 54 -27.67 -8.73 -10.76
N TRP A 55 -26.84 -9.10 -11.72
CA TRP A 55 -27.27 -9.31 -13.10
C TRP A 55 -28.34 -10.40 -13.21
N GLU A 56 -28.12 -11.56 -12.61
CA GLU A 56 -29.06 -12.69 -12.64
C GLU A 56 -30.35 -12.40 -11.85
N LEU A 57 -30.30 -11.57 -10.81
CA LEU A 57 -31.51 -11.07 -10.13
C LEU A 57 -32.41 -10.32 -11.10
N HIS A 58 -31.87 -9.44 -11.94
CA HIS A 58 -32.65 -8.73 -12.95
C HIS A 58 -33.16 -9.65 -14.04
N VAL A 59 -32.36 -10.63 -14.47
CA VAL A 59 -32.79 -11.64 -15.45
C VAL A 59 -33.98 -12.45 -14.90
N ALA A 60 -33.91 -12.93 -13.66
CA ALA A 60 -34.98 -13.68 -13.00
C ALA A 60 -36.24 -12.82 -12.81
N ARG A 61 -36.08 -11.53 -12.49
CA ARG A 61 -37.18 -10.57 -12.37
C ARG A 61 -37.91 -10.38 -13.72
N GLN A 62 -37.14 -10.14 -14.80
CA GLN A 62 -37.69 -9.96 -16.15
C GLN A 62 -38.38 -11.22 -16.67
N ALA A 63 -37.87 -12.40 -16.32
CA ALA A 63 -38.51 -13.68 -16.65
C ALA A 63 -39.76 -13.97 -15.84
N GLY A 64 -40.14 -13.12 -14.88
CA GLY A 64 -41.30 -13.36 -13.99
C GLY A 64 -41.09 -14.45 -12.95
N SER A 65 -39.87 -15.01 -12.83
CA SER A 65 -39.56 -16.11 -11.91
C SER A 65 -39.68 -15.72 -10.44
N LEU A 66 -39.63 -14.41 -10.12
CA LEU A 66 -39.76 -13.90 -8.77
C LEU A 66 -41.19 -13.60 -8.36
N GLY A 67 -42.15 -13.76 -9.30
CA GLY A 67 -43.59 -13.54 -9.12
C GLY A 67 -43.93 -12.09 -8.75
N ASP A 68 -45.21 -11.87 -8.44
CA ASP A 68 -45.69 -10.56 -8.02
C ASP A 68 -45.32 -10.24 -6.58
N GLY A 69 -45.03 -8.96 -6.32
CA GLY A 69 -44.68 -8.45 -4.99
C GLY A 69 -43.80 -7.22 -5.03
N ASP A 70 -43.51 -6.65 -3.86
CA ASP A 70 -42.54 -5.58 -3.73
C ASP A 70 -41.11 -6.08 -3.94
N ALA A 71 -40.18 -5.15 -4.17
CA ALA A 71 -38.79 -5.46 -4.46
C ALA A 71 -38.11 -6.27 -3.33
N LYS A 72 -38.47 -6.06 -2.06
CA LYS A 72 -37.90 -6.83 -0.94
C LYS A 72 -38.37 -8.28 -0.93
N ARG A 73 -39.64 -8.52 -1.29
CA ARG A 73 -40.19 -9.87 -1.42
C ARG A 73 -39.60 -10.61 -2.61
N GLN A 74 -39.40 -9.90 -3.73
CA GLN A 74 -38.74 -10.46 -4.91
C GLN A 74 -37.28 -10.86 -4.61
N LEU A 75 -36.49 -10.01 -3.91
CA LEU A 75 -35.13 -10.36 -3.48
C LEU A 75 -35.13 -11.62 -2.60
N ARG A 76 -36.07 -11.73 -1.65
CA ARG A 76 -36.16 -12.91 -0.78
C ARG A 76 -36.42 -14.19 -1.60
N ARG A 77 -37.29 -14.13 -2.57
CA ARG A 77 -37.55 -15.27 -3.48
C ARG A 77 -36.31 -15.61 -4.32
N TYR A 78 -35.58 -14.59 -4.77
CA TYR A 78 -34.34 -14.83 -5.48
C TYR A 78 -33.30 -15.57 -4.62
N PHE A 79 -33.19 -15.23 -3.35
CA PHE A 79 -32.33 -15.98 -2.43
C PHE A 79 -32.80 -17.41 -2.18
N GLU A 80 -34.10 -17.63 -2.16
CA GLU A 80 -34.68 -18.97 -2.09
C GLU A 80 -34.32 -19.80 -3.34
N LEU A 81 -34.34 -19.18 -4.53
CA LEU A 81 -33.89 -19.84 -5.78
C LEU A 81 -32.39 -20.14 -5.74
N LEU A 82 -31.56 -19.18 -5.37
CA LEU A 82 -30.10 -19.36 -5.22
C LEU A 82 -29.75 -20.45 -4.21
N ALA A 83 -30.59 -20.70 -3.22
CA ALA A 83 -30.40 -21.78 -2.26
C ALA A 83 -30.62 -23.18 -2.84
N THR A 84 -31.24 -23.29 -4.02
CA THR A 84 -31.50 -24.60 -4.68
C THR A 84 -30.30 -25.05 -5.49
N ASP A 85 -30.00 -26.36 -5.46
CA ASP A 85 -28.90 -26.94 -6.25
C ASP A 85 -29.16 -26.80 -7.76
N GLU A 86 -30.43 -26.88 -8.18
CA GLU A 86 -30.82 -26.75 -9.59
C GLU A 86 -30.45 -25.33 -10.12
N TYR A 87 -30.85 -24.29 -9.42
CA TYR A 87 -30.57 -22.91 -9.86
C TYR A 87 -29.07 -22.61 -9.83
N ARG A 88 -28.36 -23.03 -8.79
CA ARG A 88 -26.91 -22.91 -8.75
C ARG A 88 -26.24 -23.66 -9.88
N GLY A 89 -26.67 -24.87 -10.16
CA GLY A 89 -26.16 -25.68 -11.27
C GLY A 89 -26.33 -24.96 -12.62
N HIS A 90 -27.51 -24.38 -12.88
CA HIS A 90 -27.75 -23.57 -14.08
C HIS A 90 -26.85 -22.31 -14.12
N MET A 91 -26.70 -21.61 -12.98
CA MET A 91 -25.85 -20.43 -12.90
C MET A 91 -24.40 -20.76 -13.20
N TYR A 92 -23.85 -21.82 -12.60
CA TYR A 92 -22.48 -22.23 -12.85
C TYR A 92 -22.26 -22.83 -14.24
N ALA A 93 -23.27 -23.46 -14.83
CA ALA A 93 -23.22 -23.87 -16.24
C ALA A 93 -23.19 -22.66 -17.19
N LYS A 94 -23.86 -21.57 -16.83
CA LYS A 94 -23.86 -20.31 -17.59
C LYS A 94 -22.57 -19.49 -17.37
N TYR A 95 -21.96 -19.58 -16.18
CA TYR A 95 -20.78 -18.86 -15.75
C TYR A 95 -19.69 -19.81 -15.20
N PRO A 96 -19.12 -20.70 -16.05
CA PRO A 96 -18.15 -21.70 -15.59
C PRO A 96 -16.87 -21.08 -15.01
N VAL A 97 -16.47 -19.90 -15.48
CA VAL A 97 -15.32 -19.15 -14.97
C VAL A 97 -15.60 -18.62 -13.56
N LEU A 98 -16.83 -18.20 -13.26
CA LEU A 98 -17.22 -17.85 -11.89
C LEU A 98 -17.01 -19.02 -10.94
N LEU A 99 -17.47 -20.24 -11.32
CA LEU A 99 -17.27 -21.44 -10.51
C LEU A 99 -15.77 -21.70 -10.27
N ARG A 100 -14.93 -21.53 -11.28
CA ARG A 100 -13.48 -21.68 -11.16
C ARG A 100 -12.91 -20.68 -10.13
N PHE A 101 -13.18 -19.39 -10.28
CA PHE A 101 -12.67 -18.37 -9.36
C PHE A 101 -13.19 -18.56 -7.93
N VAL A 102 -14.49 -18.83 -7.75
CA VAL A 102 -15.07 -19.11 -6.43
C VAL A 102 -14.40 -20.31 -5.77
N THR A 103 -14.21 -21.40 -6.53
CA THR A 103 -13.57 -22.61 -6.01
C THR A 103 -12.12 -22.34 -5.61
N GLN A 104 -11.36 -21.67 -6.46
CA GLN A 104 -9.95 -21.36 -6.24
C GLN A 104 -9.79 -20.44 -5.02
N THR A 105 -10.55 -19.34 -4.96
CA THR A 105 -10.54 -18.42 -3.82
C THR A 105 -10.93 -19.13 -2.52
N THR A 106 -11.89 -20.07 -2.58
CA THR A 106 -12.29 -20.86 -1.42
C THR A 106 -11.13 -21.72 -0.89
N VAL A 107 -10.43 -22.42 -1.78
CA VAL A 107 -9.28 -23.26 -1.40
C VAL A 107 -8.18 -22.38 -0.80
N HIS A 108 -7.76 -21.35 -1.51
CA HIS A 108 -6.72 -20.43 -1.06
C HIS A 108 -7.05 -19.81 0.31
N TYR A 109 -8.29 -19.35 0.49
CA TYR A 109 -8.71 -18.73 1.75
C TYR A 109 -8.65 -19.69 2.94
N ILE A 110 -9.17 -20.90 2.76
CA ILE A 110 -9.18 -21.93 3.83
C ILE A 110 -7.76 -22.36 4.18
N ASP A 111 -6.90 -22.57 3.16
CA ASP A 111 -5.52 -22.94 3.37
C ASP A 111 -4.74 -21.83 4.08
N PHE A 112 -4.99 -20.57 3.71
CA PHE A 112 -4.38 -19.42 4.38
C PHE A 112 -4.81 -19.32 5.86
N VAL A 113 -6.10 -19.49 6.18
CA VAL A 113 -6.59 -19.44 7.57
C VAL A 113 -5.95 -20.56 8.40
N LYS A 114 -5.87 -21.76 7.85
CA LYS A 114 -5.24 -22.91 8.53
C LYS A 114 -3.75 -22.64 8.76
N GLU A 115 -3.03 -22.20 7.74
CA GLU A 115 -1.60 -21.87 7.82
C GLU A 115 -1.35 -20.80 8.90
N MET A 116 -2.16 -19.73 8.95
CA MET A 116 -2.03 -18.68 9.95
C MET A 116 -2.25 -19.22 11.38
N LEU A 117 -3.28 -20.06 11.59
CA LEU A 117 -3.54 -20.66 12.89
C LEU A 117 -2.45 -21.63 13.33
N ASP A 118 -1.88 -22.41 12.39
CA ASP A 118 -0.74 -23.29 12.67
C ASP A 118 0.49 -22.50 13.11
N ARG A 119 0.79 -21.39 12.42
CA ARG A 119 1.89 -20.49 12.77
C ARG A 119 1.68 -19.86 14.14
N VAL A 120 0.49 -19.35 14.44
CA VAL A 120 0.14 -18.81 15.78
C VAL A 120 0.28 -19.89 16.85
N SER A 121 -0.11 -21.13 16.57
CA SER A 121 0.03 -22.26 17.50
C SER A 121 1.50 -22.62 17.74
N MET A 122 2.29 -22.67 16.70
CA MET A 122 3.72 -22.99 16.76
C MET A 122 4.51 -21.92 17.52
N ASP A 123 4.17 -20.66 17.31
CA ASP A 123 4.88 -19.51 17.90
C ASP A 123 4.28 -19.05 19.22
N ARG A 124 3.35 -19.79 19.83
CA ARG A 124 2.56 -19.39 20.99
C ARG A 124 3.38 -18.75 22.11
N ASP A 125 4.47 -19.38 22.52
CA ASP A 125 5.27 -18.91 23.68
C ASP A 125 6.03 -17.61 23.35
N GLU A 126 6.54 -17.50 22.13
CA GLU A 126 7.20 -16.28 21.65
C GLU A 126 6.18 -15.14 21.47
N LEU A 127 4.99 -15.45 20.93
CA LEU A 127 3.90 -14.49 20.83
C LEU A 127 3.37 -14.04 22.17
N ALA A 128 3.27 -14.93 23.16
CA ALA A 128 2.90 -14.57 24.53
C ALA A 128 3.89 -13.59 25.16
N SER A 129 5.19 -13.79 24.89
CA SER A 129 6.25 -12.88 25.31
C SER A 129 6.18 -11.55 24.54
N PHE A 130 6.04 -11.61 23.21
CA PHE A 130 5.94 -10.45 22.33
C PHE A 130 4.74 -9.56 22.68
N ALA A 131 3.57 -10.14 22.90
CA ALA A 131 2.36 -9.44 23.34
C ALA A 131 2.41 -9.00 24.81
N GLY A 132 3.34 -9.52 25.61
CA GLY A 132 3.42 -9.25 27.05
C GLY A 132 2.25 -9.82 27.84
N VAL A 133 1.64 -10.92 27.38
CA VAL A 133 0.43 -11.52 27.99
C VAL A 133 0.73 -12.78 28.83
N GLY A 134 1.90 -13.39 28.69
CA GLY A 134 2.31 -14.57 29.47
C GLY A 134 1.28 -15.70 29.41
N ASP A 135 0.85 -16.18 30.59
CA ASP A 135 -0.11 -17.27 30.73
C ASP A 135 -1.54 -16.92 30.28
N ASP A 136 -1.86 -15.63 30.10
CA ASP A 136 -3.16 -15.15 29.63
C ASP A 136 -3.30 -15.24 28.10
N PHE A 137 -2.39 -15.97 27.43
CA PHE A 137 -2.46 -16.16 25.99
C PHE A 137 -3.78 -16.81 25.57
N ARG A 138 -4.57 -16.04 24.82
CA ARG A 138 -5.80 -16.49 24.19
C ARG A 138 -6.04 -15.71 22.90
N LEU A 139 -6.30 -16.39 21.80
CA LEU A 139 -6.74 -15.75 20.56
C LEU A 139 -8.23 -15.42 20.68
N GLU A 140 -8.55 -14.14 20.76
CA GLU A 140 -9.90 -13.63 21.07
C GLU A 140 -10.63 -13.11 19.85
N ASP A 141 -9.87 -12.47 18.95
CA ASP A 141 -10.37 -11.81 17.74
C ASP A 141 -9.42 -11.97 16.57
N MET A 142 -9.98 -11.99 15.37
CA MET A 142 -9.26 -12.15 14.13
C MET A 142 -9.94 -11.33 13.03
N SER A 143 -9.26 -10.31 12.49
CA SER A 143 -9.74 -9.54 11.33
C SER A 143 -8.81 -9.80 10.17
N ILE A 144 -9.28 -10.56 9.18
CA ILE A 144 -8.55 -10.98 7.99
C ILE A 144 -8.85 -9.98 6.86
N ASP A 145 -7.99 -9.96 5.82
CA ASP A 145 -8.14 -9.10 4.64
C ASP A 145 -7.95 -7.60 4.94
N ARG A 146 -6.85 -7.29 5.62
CA ARG A 146 -6.42 -5.93 5.87
C ARG A 146 -5.41 -5.46 4.80
N GLY A 147 -5.75 -5.61 3.53
CA GLY A 147 -4.93 -5.25 2.39
C GLY A 147 -5.09 -6.22 1.22
N ASP A 148 -4.26 -6.07 0.21
CA ASP A 148 -4.28 -6.91 -0.98
C ASP A 148 -3.96 -8.37 -0.65
N ALA A 149 -4.59 -9.29 -1.38
CA ALA A 149 -4.31 -10.71 -1.29
C ALA A 149 -3.27 -11.12 -2.35
N HIS A 150 -2.22 -11.79 -1.91
CA HIS A 150 -1.11 -12.25 -2.74
C HIS A 150 -0.84 -13.74 -2.48
N ASP A 151 -0.04 -14.36 -3.32
CA ASP A 151 0.56 -15.67 -3.08
C ASP A 151 -0.43 -16.73 -2.54
N GLY A 152 -1.45 -17.04 -3.32
CA GLY A 152 -2.50 -17.99 -2.91
C GLY A 152 -3.48 -17.39 -1.90
N GLY A 153 -3.84 -16.13 -2.07
CA GLY A 153 -4.86 -15.46 -1.27
C GLY A 153 -4.42 -15.06 0.13
N ARG A 154 -3.11 -15.04 0.42
CA ARG A 154 -2.58 -14.58 1.71
C ARG A 154 -2.73 -13.08 1.84
N ALA A 155 -3.21 -12.60 2.98
CA ALA A 155 -3.40 -11.20 3.28
C ALA A 155 -2.98 -10.88 4.72
N VAL A 156 -2.79 -9.60 5.02
CA VAL A 156 -2.53 -9.14 6.37
C VAL A 156 -3.74 -9.42 7.26
N ALA A 157 -3.50 -9.87 8.49
CA ALA A 157 -4.53 -10.09 9.48
C ALA A 157 -4.21 -9.38 10.80
N MET A 158 -5.22 -8.86 11.46
CA MET A 158 -5.10 -8.33 12.81
C MET A 158 -5.63 -9.36 13.79
N LEU A 159 -4.79 -9.74 14.74
CA LEU A 159 -5.08 -10.71 15.80
C LEU A 159 -5.24 -9.97 17.14
N THR A 160 -6.18 -10.40 17.96
CA THR A 160 -6.24 -9.97 19.37
C THR A 160 -5.88 -11.15 20.24
N ILE A 161 -4.77 -11.03 20.98
CA ILE A 161 -4.22 -12.08 21.85
C ILE A 161 -4.13 -11.52 23.25
N GLY A 162 -4.88 -12.09 24.22
CA GLY A 162 -4.91 -11.62 25.59
C GLY A 162 -5.24 -10.12 25.72
N GLY A 163 -6.17 -9.63 24.91
CA GLY A 163 -6.55 -8.21 24.82
C GLY A 163 -5.57 -7.31 24.07
N ARG A 164 -4.44 -7.83 23.56
CA ARG A 164 -3.45 -7.08 22.78
C ARG A 164 -3.64 -7.31 21.29
N LYS A 165 -3.65 -6.24 20.51
CA LYS A 165 -3.69 -6.31 19.05
C LYS A 165 -2.29 -6.53 18.49
N ILE A 166 -2.17 -7.45 17.55
CA ILE A 166 -0.94 -7.79 16.82
C ILE A 166 -1.30 -7.90 15.35
N VAL A 167 -0.42 -7.43 14.47
CA VAL A 167 -0.58 -7.55 13.02
C VAL A 167 0.22 -8.77 12.55
N TYR A 168 -0.48 -9.73 11.97
CA TYR A 168 0.15 -10.86 11.28
C TYR A 168 0.38 -10.50 9.81
N LYS A 169 1.61 -10.64 9.34
CA LYS A 169 2.01 -10.41 7.94
C LYS A 169 2.51 -11.71 7.34
N PRO A 170 1.90 -12.22 6.23
CA PRO A 170 2.30 -13.49 5.60
C PRO A 170 3.55 -13.34 4.71
N ARG A 171 4.55 -12.62 5.19
CA ARG A 171 5.85 -12.36 4.56
C ARG A 171 6.87 -12.05 5.65
N ASP A 172 8.15 -12.31 5.38
CA ASP A 172 9.20 -11.89 6.31
C ASP A 172 9.36 -10.36 6.32
N LEU A 173 9.94 -9.85 7.41
CA LEU A 173 10.20 -8.43 7.60
C LEU A 173 11.68 -8.16 7.96
N HIS A 174 12.64 -8.88 7.39
CA HIS A 174 14.07 -8.61 7.63
C HIS A 174 14.48 -7.18 7.25
N ILE A 175 13.78 -6.57 6.29
CA ILE A 175 13.97 -5.15 5.94
C ILE A 175 13.65 -4.20 7.12
N HIS A 176 12.74 -4.57 8.02
CA HIS A 176 12.47 -3.83 9.25
C HIS A 176 13.71 -3.77 10.16
N GLU A 177 14.45 -4.88 10.29
CA GLU A 177 15.64 -4.93 11.12
C GLU A 177 16.73 -3.99 10.60
N LEU A 178 16.90 -3.92 9.26
CA LEU A 178 17.79 -2.97 8.60
C LEU A 178 17.36 -1.53 8.92
N PHE A 179 16.08 -1.19 8.74
CA PHE A 179 15.56 0.14 9.03
C PHE A 179 15.76 0.51 10.51
N ALA A 180 15.37 -0.36 11.43
CA ALA A 180 15.55 -0.15 12.86
C ALA A 180 17.04 -0.03 13.26
N GLY A 181 17.91 -0.79 12.60
CA GLY A 181 19.38 -0.68 12.75
C GLY A 181 19.91 0.67 12.32
N LEU A 182 19.47 1.17 11.17
CA LEU A 182 19.84 2.49 10.65
C LEU A 182 19.34 3.60 11.59
N VAL A 183 18.10 3.52 12.07
CA VAL A 183 17.54 4.48 13.05
C VAL A 183 18.44 4.53 14.29
N ARG A 184 18.69 3.36 14.92
CA ARG A 184 19.57 3.28 16.12
C ARG A 184 20.97 3.84 15.87
N ARG A 185 21.49 3.69 14.65
CA ARG A 185 22.80 4.25 14.28
C ARG A 185 22.75 5.76 14.15
N CYS A 186 21.71 6.31 13.53
CA CYS A 186 21.52 7.76 13.39
C CYS A 186 21.29 8.45 14.75
N GLU A 187 20.63 7.82 15.70
CA GLU A 187 20.39 8.34 17.06
C GLU A 187 21.66 8.63 17.86
N ARG A 188 22.80 8.04 17.48
CA ARG A 188 24.10 8.35 18.09
C ARG A 188 24.62 9.72 17.69
N THR A 189 24.02 10.35 16.67
CA THR A 189 24.44 11.64 16.15
C THR A 189 23.71 12.78 16.84
N LYS A 190 24.45 13.75 17.35
CA LYS A 190 23.87 14.92 18.02
C LYS A 190 22.94 15.68 17.07
N GLY A 191 21.72 15.93 17.52
CA GLY A 191 20.69 16.65 16.78
C GLY A 191 19.66 15.73 16.10
N PHE A 192 19.97 14.44 15.95
CA PHE A 192 18.96 13.47 15.52
C PHE A 192 18.05 13.13 16.72
N LEU A 193 16.76 13.35 16.58
CA LEU A 193 15.79 13.03 17.63
C LEU A 193 15.55 11.52 17.68
N PRO A 194 15.41 10.92 18.87
CA PRO A 194 15.02 9.53 18.98
C PRO A 194 13.70 9.24 18.23
N MET A 195 13.70 8.19 17.44
CA MET A 195 12.52 7.73 16.70
C MET A 195 11.95 6.46 17.36
N ARG A 196 10.67 6.24 17.18
CA ARG A 196 10.04 4.97 17.51
C ARG A 196 9.88 4.16 16.23
N VAL A 197 10.23 2.89 16.28
CA VAL A 197 9.97 1.88 15.26
C VAL A 197 9.12 0.81 15.91
N SER A 198 8.11 0.28 15.22
CA SER A 198 7.26 -0.79 15.74
C SER A 198 8.10 -2.02 16.09
N ASP A 199 7.72 -2.75 17.13
CA ASP A 199 8.34 -4.03 17.41
C ASP A 199 7.88 -5.08 16.40
N VAL A 200 8.79 -5.96 15.97
CA VAL A 200 8.50 -7.03 15.01
C VAL A 200 9.12 -8.35 15.49
N LEU A 201 8.35 -9.41 15.43
CA LEU A 201 8.82 -10.78 15.58
C LEU A 201 8.89 -11.42 14.18
N THR A 202 10.08 -11.39 13.57
CA THR A 202 10.33 -11.92 12.23
C THR A 202 10.49 -13.44 12.27
N LYS A 203 9.84 -14.13 11.33
CA LYS A 203 9.93 -15.56 11.09
C LYS A 203 10.25 -15.82 9.62
N SER A 204 10.59 -17.06 9.28
CA SER A 204 10.83 -17.43 7.89
C SER A 204 9.53 -17.42 7.09
N GLY A 205 9.35 -16.42 6.20
CA GLY A 205 8.20 -16.26 5.33
C GLY A 205 6.97 -15.63 5.99
N TYR A 206 7.05 -15.14 7.24
CA TYR A 206 5.98 -14.37 7.90
C TYR A 206 6.53 -13.58 9.08
N ALA A 207 5.72 -12.67 9.61
CA ALA A 207 6.07 -11.87 10.78
C ALA A 207 4.84 -11.50 11.59
N TYR A 208 5.09 -11.11 12.84
CA TYR A 208 4.13 -10.45 13.71
C TYR A 208 4.66 -9.06 14.07
N GLU A 209 3.83 -8.05 13.94
CA GLU A 209 4.19 -6.66 14.20
C GLU A 209 3.30 -6.07 15.28
N GLU A 210 3.87 -5.20 16.09
CA GLU A 210 3.12 -4.39 17.06
C GLU A 210 2.02 -3.59 16.34
N PHE A 211 0.80 -3.62 16.87
CA PHE A 211 -0.26 -2.77 16.37
C PHE A 211 -0.04 -1.33 16.85
N VAL A 212 0.14 -0.42 15.93
CA VAL A 212 0.33 1.01 16.20
C VAL A 212 -1.03 1.72 16.23
N GLU A 213 -1.34 2.36 17.35
CA GLU A 213 -2.54 3.17 17.48
C GLU A 213 -2.25 4.64 17.11
N HIS A 214 -3.22 5.28 16.44
CA HIS A 214 -3.20 6.74 16.28
C HIS A 214 -3.29 7.39 17.67
N GLY A 215 -2.50 8.44 17.89
CA GLY A 215 -2.45 9.17 19.16
C GLY A 215 -2.33 10.67 18.94
N THR A 216 -2.95 11.45 19.83
CA THR A 216 -2.87 12.92 19.80
C THR A 216 -1.59 13.42 20.49
N CYS A 217 -1.07 14.57 20.04
CA CYS A 217 0.00 15.28 20.73
C CYS A 217 -0.55 15.96 22.00
N GLU A 218 0.25 15.98 23.06
CA GLU A 218 -0.13 16.60 24.33
C GLU A 218 0.11 18.11 24.35
N ASP A 219 1.07 18.60 23.57
CA ASP A 219 1.43 20.02 23.49
C ASP A 219 2.05 20.39 22.13
N ALA A 220 2.21 21.68 21.89
CA ALA A 220 2.80 22.20 20.66
C ALA A 220 4.27 21.75 20.45
N ARG A 221 5.02 21.45 21.52
CA ARG A 221 6.39 20.97 21.41
C ARG A 221 6.42 19.52 20.91
N GLN A 222 5.44 18.70 21.27
CA GLN A 222 5.30 17.37 20.70
C GLN A 222 5.01 17.46 19.20
N VAL A 223 4.18 18.39 18.77
CA VAL A 223 3.91 18.65 17.34
C VAL A 223 5.20 19.07 16.60
N GLU A 224 6.00 19.98 17.16
CA GLU A 224 7.29 20.36 16.59
C GLU A 224 8.25 19.16 16.47
N ARG A 225 8.29 18.29 17.49
CA ARG A 225 9.11 17.07 17.45
C ARG A 225 8.57 16.06 16.45
N TYR A 226 7.24 15.93 16.30
CA TYR A 226 6.64 15.09 15.27
C TYR A 226 7.15 15.48 13.89
N TYR A 227 7.01 16.75 13.52
CA TYR A 227 7.43 17.20 12.19
C TYR A 227 8.95 17.20 12.00
N THR A 228 9.73 17.35 13.06
CA THR A 228 11.18 17.13 12.98
C THR A 228 11.49 15.64 12.69
N ARG A 229 10.83 14.71 13.37
CA ARG A 229 10.96 13.26 13.10
C ARG A 229 10.39 12.88 11.72
N TYR A 230 9.32 13.55 11.28
CA TYR A 230 8.82 13.36 9.92
C TYR A 230 9.88 13.74 8.87
N GLY A 231 10.59 14.84 9.10
CA GLY A 231 11.75 15.22 8.28
C GLY A 231 12.89 14.20 8.37
N GLN A 232 13.15 13.63 9.55
CA GLN A 232 14.12 12.54 9.69
C GLN A 232 13.69 11.30 8.92
N LEU A 233 12.43 10.95 8.96
CA LEU A 233 11.86 9.84 8.18
C LEU A 233 12.02 10.06 6.67
N LEU A 234 11.76 11.29 6.17
CA LEU A 234 12.05 11.66 4.79
C LEU A 234 13.51 11.32 4.40
N GLY A 235 14.44 11.68 5.25
CA GLY A 235 15.86 11.39 5.01
C GLY A 235 16.17 9.89 5.00
N LEU A 236 15.61 9.13 5.94
CA LEU A 236 15.83 7.67 6.03
C LEU A 236 15.25 6.92 4.83
N VAL A 237 14.01 7.27 4.44
CA VAL A 237 13.34 6.68 3.27
C VAL A 237 14.12 6.98 1.99
N TRP A 238 14.57 8.22 1.82
CA TRP A 238 15.41 8.59 0.68
C TRP A 238 16.74 7.84 0.62
N LEU A 239 17.45 7.72 1.74
CA LEU A 239 18.71 6.99 1.80
C LEU A 239 18.57 5.52 1.42
N LEU A 240 17.44 4.90 1.75
CA LEU A 240 17.14 3.51 1.41
C LEU A 240 16.43 3.34 0.05
N HIS A 241 16.17 4.43 -0.67
CA HIS A 241 15.38 4.43 -1.91
C HIS A 241 13.98 3.84 -1.73
N GLY A 242 13.32 4.20 -0.61
CA GLY A 242 11.94 3.80 -0.35
C GLY A 242 10.94 4.50 -1.26
N ASP A 243 9.86 3.80 -1.57
CA ASP A 243 8.77 4.26 -2.42
C ASP A 243 7.42 3.93 -1.77
N ASP A 244 6.32 4.49 -2.29
CA ASP A 244 4.94 4.16 -1.90
C ASP A 244 4.60 4.31 -0.41
N MET A 245 5.28 5.24 0.30
CA MET A 245 5.02 5.55 1.70
C MET A 245 3.81 6.50 1.83
N HIS A 246 2.65 6.04 1.32
CA HIS A 246 1.42 6.84 1.30
C HIS A 246 0.75 6.91 2.69
N HIS A 247 -0.38 7.63 2.77
CA HIS A 247 -1.06 7.95 4.03
C HIS A 247 -1.50 6.74 4.87
N GLU A 248 -1.67 5.56 4.27
CA GLU A 248 -2.03 4.33 5.01
C GLU A 248 -0.81 3.66 5.66
N ASN A 249 0.40 3.97 5.16
CA ASN A 249 1.66 3.38 5.64
C ASN A 249 2.30 4.17 6.80
N ILE A 250 1.73 5.33 7.14
CA ILE A 250 2.20 6.19 8.23
C ILE A 250 1.07 6.46 9.21
N ILE A 251 1.33 6.20 10.50
CA ILE A 251 0.39 6.52 11.59
C ILE A 251 0.98 7.60 12.49
N ALA A 252 0.21 8.66 12.74
CA ALA A 252 0.56 9.65 13.74
C ALA A 252 0.26 9.11 15.14
N SER A 253 1.31 8.67 15.87
CA SER A 253 1.20 8.15 17.23
C SER A 253 1.83 9.14 18.22
N GLY A 254 1.05 10.14 18.63
CA GLY A 254 1.54 11.27 19.42
C GLY A 254 2.65 12.02 18.65
N GLU A 255 3.83 12.16 19.24
CA GLU A 255 4.96 12.86 18.62
C GLU A 255 5.79 12.00 17.64
N TYR A 256 5.31 10.80 17.25
CA TYR A 256 6.04 9.87 16.41
C TYR A 256 5.30 9.58 15.10
N PRO A 257 5.91 9.84 13.93
CA PRO A 257 5.46 9.33 12.65
C PRO A 257 5.88 7.86 12.54
N MET A 258 4.92 6.95 12.78
CA MET A 258 5.17 5.52 12.80
C MET A 258 4.96 4.92 11.41
N VAL A 259 5.98 4.25 10.89
CA VAL A 259 5.83 3.39 9.71
C VAL A 259 5.16 2.09 10.13
N VAL A 260 4.13 1.67 9.41
CA VAL A 260 3.39 0.43 9.66
C VAL A 260 3.42 -0.53 8.47
N ASP A 261 4.02 -0.12 7.36
CA ASP A 261 4.34 -1.02 6.25
C ASP A 261 5.77 -0.77 5.74
N PHE A 262 6.63 -1.74 5.98
CA PHE A 262 8.05 -1.67 5.67
C PHE A 262 8.41 -2.29 4.32
N GLU A 263 7.48 -2.89 3.60
CA GLU A 263 7.81 -3.68 2.41
C GLU A 263 8.43 -2.86 1.28
N THR A 264 8.10 -1.56 1.22
CA THR A 264 8.64 -0.61 0.23
C THR A 264 9.56 0.44 0.84
N ILE A 265 9.98 0.28 2.12
CA ILE A 265 10.94 1.20 2.78
C ILE A 265 12.30 1.25 2.07
N ALA A 266 12.59 0.19 1.32
CA ALA A 266 13.61 0.13 0.30
C ALA A 266 13.02 -0.66 -0.88
N THR A 267 13.20 -0.20 -2.10
CA THR A 267 12.65 -0.89 -3.28
C THR A 267 13.62 -0.85 -4.45
N ASN A 268 13.42 -1.74 -5.39
CA ASN A 268 14.18 -1.76 -6.64
C ASN A 268 13.25 -1.43 -7.82
N HIS A 269 13.83 -1.15 -8.96
CA HIS A 269 13.10 -0.82 -10.17
C HIS A 269 13.49 -1.71 -11.32
N VAL A 270 12.47 -2.20 -12.03
CA VAL A 270 12.67 -2.97 -13.25
C VAL A 270 12.98 -2.06 -14.44
N THR A 271 13.76 -2.57 -15.37
CA THR A 271 14.12 -1.83 -16.57
C THR A 271 12.90 -1.70 -17.51
N MET A 272 12.64 -0.47 -17.93
CA MET A 272 11.54 -0.11 -18.82
C MET A 272 12.07 0.29 -20.20
N ASP A 273 11.32 -0.03 -21.24
CA ASP A 273 11.55 0.52 -22.56
C ASP A 273 10.75 1.83 -22.70
N MET A 274 11.42 2.91 -23.06
CA MET A 274 10.81 4.22 -23.33
C MET A 274 11.09 4.61 -24.79
N PRO A 275 10.41 3.98 -25.75
CA PRO A 275 10.76 4.13 -27.18
C PRO A 275 10.57 5.55 -27.73
N ASP A 276 9.67 6.33 -27.12
CA ASP A 276 9.34 7.69 -27.57
C ASP A 276 9.92 8.77 -26.63
N GLY A 277 10.67 8.38 -25.59
CA GLY A 277 11.30 9.31 -24.65
C GLY A 277 12.58 9.92 -25.19
N THR A 278 12.76 11.23 -25.01
CA THR A 278 14.06 11.87 -25.21
C THR A 278 15.04 11.49 -24.10
N ASP A 279 16.33 11.66 -24.31
CA ASP A 279 17.34 11.46 -23.25
C ASP A 279 17.04 12.33 -22.01
N ALA A 280 16.49 13.54 -22.22
CA ALA A 280 16.07 14.43 -21.14
C ALA A 280 14.90 13.83 -20.34
N ASP A 281 13.89 13.27 -21.00
CA ASP A 281 12.75 12.62 -20.33
C ASP A 281 13.19 11.42 -19.50
N ILE A 282 14.09 10.61 -20.05
CA ILE A 282 14.66 9.46 -19.33
C ILE A 282 15.42 9.94 -18.09
N ARG A 283 16.26 10.96 -18.24
CA ARG A 283 17.04 11.51 -17.13
C ARG A 283 16.15 12.13 -16.05
N VAL A 284 15.14 12.91 -16.43
CA VAL A 284 14.16 13.49 -15.49
C VAL A 284 13.40 12.39 -14.76
N SER A 285 12.90 11.39 -15.47
CA SER A 285 12.19 10.26 -14.88
C SER A 285 13.06 9.48 -13.89
N THR A 286 14.34 9.28 -14.20
CA THR A 286 15.30 8.63 -13.30
C THR A 286 15.54 9.46 -12.05
N ILE A 287 15.78 10.76 -12.17
CA ILE A 287 16.00 11.65 -11.02
C ILE A 287 14.74 11.71 -10.14
N LEU A 288 13.55 11.80 -10.72
CA LEU A 288 12.30 11.81 -9.96
C LEU A 288 12.10 10.51 -9.20
N ARG A 289 12.32 9.39 -9.86
CA ARG A 289 12.19 8.06 -9.27
C ARG A 289 13.17 7.82 -8.12
N ASP A 290 14.40 8.32 -8.22
CA ASP A 290 15.44 8.19 -7.19
C ASP A 290 15.39 9.32 -6.15
N SER A 291 14.36 10.17 -6.19
CA SER A 291 14.19 11.29 -5.28
C SER A 291 13.03 11.11 -4.31
N LEU A 292 12.97 11.98 -3.31
CA LEU A 292 11.84 12.09 -2.37
C LEU A 292 10.48 12.33 -3.05
N ALA A 293 10.46 12.75 -4.31
CA ALA A 293 9.21 12.95 -5.05
C ALA A 293 8.45 11.64 -5.30
N SER A 294 9.13 10.49 -5.33
CA SER A 294 8.51 9.17 -5.49
C SER A 294 7.99 8.60 -4.18
N SER A 295 8.53 9.02 -3.04
CA SER A 295 8.31 8.39 -1.74
C SER A 295 6.88 8.45 -1.21
N CYS A 296 6.00 9.27 -1.79
CA CYS A 296 4.65 9.59 -1.28
C CYS A 296 4.62 10.23 0.13
N LEU A 297 5.76 10.65 0.68
CA LEU A 297 5.83 11.39 1.94
C LEU A 297 5.70 12.91 1.75
N LEU A 298 5.99 13.44 0.56
CA LEU A 298 5.79 14.84 0.24
C LEU A 298 4.49 15.05 -0.51
N PRO A 299 3.83 16.22 -0.36
CA PRO A 299 2.60 16.51 -1.08
C PRO A 299 2.83 16.41 -2.58
N ALA A 300 2.09 15.54 -3.23
CA ALA A 300 2.15 15.30 -4.66
C ALA A 300 0.75 15.10 -5.20
N LYS A 301 0.29 16.06 -5.99
CA LYS A 301 -0.99 15.94 -6.71
C LYS A 301 -0.79 15.10 -7.95
N THR A 302 -1.46 13.97 -8.00
CA THR A 302 -1.56 13.16 -9.21
C THR A 302 -2.75 13.64 -10.02
N ALA A 303 -2.52 14.21 -11.20
CA ALA A 303 -3.60 14.56 -12.14
C ALA A 303 -4.17 13.27 -12.74
N MET A 304 -5.43 13.01 -12.54
CA MET A 304 -6.00 11.69 -12.84
C MET A 304 -7.27 11.74 -13.67
N SER A 305 -7.91 12.88 -13.84
CA SER A 305 -9.14 12.99 -14.59
C SER A 305 -9.10 14.10 -15.63
N ALA A 306 -9.90 13.92 -16.70
CA ALA A 306 -10.02 14.89 -17.78
C ALA A 306 -10.60 16.27 -17.35
N ASP A 307 -11.19 16.35 -16.17
CA ASP A 307 -11.74 17.57 -15.57
C ASP A 307 -10.73 18.30 -14.66
N GLY A 308 -9.48 17.79 -14.57
CA GLY A 308 -8.44 18.39 -13.73
C GLY A 308 -8.53 18.06 -12.24
N THR A 309 -9.41 17.14 -11.84
CA THR A 309 -9.45 16.65 -10.45
C THR A 309 -8.18 15.87 -10.16
N SER A 310 -7.47 16.27 -9.10
CA SER A 310 -6.25 15.61 -8.63
C SER A 310 -6.42 15.14 -7.19
N VAL A 311 -5.78 14.06 -6.83
CA VAL A 311 -5.75 13.54 -5.47
C VAL A 311 -4.33 13.57 -4.93
N ASP A 312 -4.19 13.89 -3.67
CA ASP A 312 -2.95 13.75 -2.91
C ASP A 312 -3.04 12.50 -2.04
N ILE A 313 -2.24 11.49 -2.34
CA ILE A 313 -2.18 10.24 -1.55
C ILE A 313 -1.06 10.26 -0.50
N SER A 314 -0.29 11.36 -0.42
CA SER A 314 0.83 11.47 0.52
C SER A 314 0.37 11.37 1.98
N ALA A 315 1.30 10.98 2.84
CA ALA A 315 1.10 11.05 4.29
C ALA A 315 1.22 12.47 4.87
N PHE A 316 1.38 13.48 4.03
CA PHE A 316 1.60 14.88 4.44
C PHE A 316 0.31 15.67 4.57
N GLU A 317 -0.50 15.76 3.49
CA GLU A 317 -1.78 16.43 3.54
C GLU A 317 -2.82 15.54 4.25
N THR A 318 -3.69 16.14 5.04
CA THR A 318 -4.70 15.48 5.84
C THR A 318 -6.10 15.83 5.38
N GLY A 319 -7.11 15.15 5.91
CA GLY A 319 -8.50 15.40 5.62
C GLY A 319 -9.09 14.49 4.53
N GLU A 320 -10.31 14.81 4.14
CA GLU A 320 -11.06 14.04 3.15
C GLU A 320 -10.57 14.33 1.73
N GLN A 321 -10.33 13.30 0.95
CA GLN A 321 -9.93 13.38 -0.46
C GLN A 321 -10.94 12.65 -1.32
N THR A 322 -11.17 13.17 -2.53
CA THR A 322 -12.04 12.50 -3.52
C THR A 322 -11.16 11.87 -4.60
N MET A 323 -11.31 10.56 -4.80
CA MET A 323 -10.60 9.85 -5.87
C MET A 323 -11.01 10.41 -7.22
N PRO A 324 -10.04 10.72 -8.11
CA PRO A 324 -10.37 11.12 -9.46
C PRO A 324 -10.95 9.91 -10.21
N GLY A 325 -12.10 10.10 -10.78
CA GLY A 325 -12.81 9.08 -11.51
C GLY A 325 -14.06 8.59 -10.80
N ILE A 326 -14.76 7.72 -11.47
CA ILE A 326 -16.06 7.22 -11.06
C ILE A 326 -15.95 5.70 -10.91
N VAL A 327 -16.18 5.22 -9.70
CA VAL A 327 -16.17 3.78 -9.39
C VAL A 327 -17.60 3.26 -9.39
N ALA A 328 -17.81 2.10 -10.00
CA ALA A 328 -19.09 1.43 -9.95
C ALA A 328 -19.29 0.76 -8.58
N SER A 329 -20.22 1.29 -7.81
CA SER A 329 -20.56 0.79 -6.47
C SER A 329 -21.95 0.18 -6.44
N PRO A 330 -22.17 -0.94 -5.73
CA PRO A 330 -23.48 -1.54 -5.60
C PRO A 330 -24.38 -0.71 -4.68
N VAL A 331 -25.62 -0.48 -5.09
CA VAL A 331 -26.65 0.22 -4.30
C VAL A 331 -27.94 -0.60 -4.24
N GLY A 332 -28.74 -0.36 -3.22
CA GLY A 332 -30.05 -1.01 -3.06
C GLY A 332 -30.00 -2.53 -2.82
N LEU A 333 -28.90 -3.05 -2.24
CA LEU A 333 -28.68 -4.49 -2.01
C LEU A 333 -29.71 -5.12 -1.04
N ASP A 334 -30.59 -4.34 -0.44
CA ASP A 334 -31.67 -4.81 0.44
C ASP A 334 -32.98 -5.13 -0.31
N SER A 335 -32.98 -4.95 -1.63
CA SER A 335 -34.15 -5.14 -2.48
C SER A 335 -33.80 -5.66 -3.89
N ALA A 336 -34.79 -6.09 -4.67
CA ALA A 336 -34.59 -6.48 -6.07
C ALA A 336 -34.34 -5.29 -7.02
N ASP A 337 -34.25 -4.07 -6.48
CA ASP A 337 -33.81 -2.88 -7.20
C ASP A 337 -32.29 -2.69 -7.12
N ALA A 338 -31.59 -3.64 -6.52
CA ALA A 338 -30.12 -3.66 -6.44
C ALA A 338 -29.49 -3.43 -7.83
N HIS A 339 -28.60 -2.47 -7.93
CA HIS A 339 -27.91 -2.13 -9.18
C HIS A 339 -26.56 -1.49 -8.90
N TYR A 340 -25.80 -1.19 -9.94
CA TYR A 340 -24.53 -0.47 -9.82
C TYR A 340 -24.70 0.98 -10.25
N GLU A 341 -24.27 1.90 -9.40
CA GLU A 341 -24.16 3.31 -9.72
C GLU A 341 -22.69 3.72 -9.82
N ARG A 342 -22.44 4.71 -10.67
CA ARG A 342 -21.10 5.29 -10.80
C ARG A 342 -21.01 6.53 -9.92
N ASN A 343 -20.25 6.41 -8.84
CA ASN A 343 -20.09 7.46 -7.86
C ASN A 343 -18.60 7.80 -7.66
N ALA A 344 -18.33 9.06 -7.31
CA ALA A 344 -17.04 9.45 -6.79
C ALA A 344 -16.84 8.79 -5.42
N VAL A 345 -15.62 8.31 -5.16
CA VAL A 345 -15.25 7.71 -3.87
C VAL A 345 -14.41 8.71 -3.10
N THR A 346 -14.80 8.96 -1.85
CA THR A 346 -14.01 9.75 -0.90
C THR A 346 -13.32 8.83 0.09
N PHE A 347 -12.15 9.24 0.55
CA PHE A 347 -11.42 8.57 1.62
C PHE A 347 -10.83 9.59 2.59
N SER A 348 -10.65 9.20 3.85
CA SER A 348 -10.06 10.04 4.88
C SER A 348 -8.62 9.62 5.16
N LYS A 349 -7.78 10.60 5.49
CA LYS A 349 -6.38 10.41 5.90
C LYS A 349 -6.21 10.56 7.41
N ASP A 350 -7.19 10.15 8.20
CA ASP A 350 -7.20 10.35 9.66
C ASP A 350 -6.02 9.66 10.37
N GLY A 351 -5.55 8.52 9.85
CA GLY A 351 -4.46 7.75 10.45
C GLY A 351 -3.11 8.49 10.50
N CYS A 352 -2.81 9.30 9.46
CA CYS A 352 -1.57 10.08 9.41
C CYS A 352 -1.73 11.52 9.92
N ALA A 353 -2.95 11.93 10.29
CA ALA A 353 -3.23 13.29 10.75
C ALA A 353 -2.69 13.53 12.16
N VAL A 354 -1.83 14.54 12.30
CA VAL A 354 -1.40 15.00 13.63
C VAL A 354 -2.51 15.80 14.27
N THR A 355 -2.84 15.48 15.51
CA THR A 355 -3.88 16.16 16.28
C THR A 355 -3.33 16.76 17.57
N LEU A 356 -3.85 17.91 17.96
CA LEU A 356 -3.60 18.59 19.23
C LEU A 356 -4.92 19.19 19.72
N ASP A 357 -5.32 18.95 20.95
CA ASP A 357 -6.59 19.45 21.54
C ASP A 357 -7.80 19.11 20.64
N ASP A 358 -7.89 17.87 20.14
CA ASP A 358 -8.91 17.37 19.20
C ASP A 358 -8.98 18.10 17.83
N ALA A 359 -8.02 18.95 17.52
CA ALA A 359 -7.93 19.64 16.24
C ALA A 359 -6.79 19.07 15.38
N VAL A 360 -7.06 18.94 14.07
CA VAL A 360 -6.02 18.56 13.11
C VAL A 360 -5.06 19.71 12.91
N VAL A 361 -3.77 19.42 12.99
CA VAL A 361 -2.69 20.41 12.83
C VAL A 361 -2.36 20.56 11.34
N ASP A 362 -2.24 21.80 10.87
CA ASP A 362 -1.78 22.10 9.52
C ASP A 362 -0.26 21.86 9.40
N PRO A 363 0.19 20.86 8.62
CA PRO A 363 1.61 20.51 8.47
C PRO A 363 2.45 21.65 7.84
N TYR A 364 1.81 22.54 7.06
CA TYR A 364 2.52 23.65 6.41
C TYR A 364 3.07 24.69 7.40
N HIS A 365 2.63 24.70 8.65
CA HIS A 365 3.21 25.55 9.70
C HIS A 365 4.58 25.05 10.20
N TYR A 366 4.94 23.77 9.91
CA TYR A 366 6.13 23.12 10.44
C TYR A 366 7.20 22.78 9.37
N LYS A 367 7.17 23.47 8.23
CA LYS A 367 8.10 23.27 7.10
C LYS A 367 9.57 23.33 7.53
N ARG A 368 9.92 24.21 8.48
CA ARG A 368 11.29 24.36 9.01
C ARG A 368 11.71 23.11 9.78
N GLN A 369 10.83 22.60 10.63
CA GLN A 369 11.09 21.39 11.42
C GLN A 369 11.32 20.19 10.48
N ILE A 370 10.52 20.07 9.43
CA ILE A 370 10.67 19.02 8.43
C ILE A 370 12.01 19.12 7.71
N LEU A 371 12.37 20.30 7.20
CA LEU A 371 13.65 20.50 6.53
C LEU A 371 14.83 20.28 7.49
N GLN A 372 14.71 20.71 8.76
CA GLN A 372 15.71 20.46 9.79
C GLN A 372 15.87 18.97 10.08
N GLY A 373 14.75 18.24 10.20
CA GLY A 373 14.78 16.79 10.40
C GLY A 373 15.48 16.06 9.25
N PHE A 374 15.20 16.41 8.01
CA PHE A 374 15.92 15.88 6.85
C PHE A 374 17.44 16.13 6.94
N ARG A 375 17.83 17.36 7.25
CA ARG A 375 19.24 17.71 7.44
C ARG A 375 19.89 16.95 8.59
N ASN A 376 19.16 16.66 9.66
CA ASN A 376 19.66 15.86 10.78
C ASN A 376 20.00 14.44 10.32
N THR A 377 19.15 13.85 9.46
CA THR A 377 19.43 12.52 8.88
C THR A 377 20.64 12.54 7.97
N VAL A 378 20.77 13.53 7.09
CA VAL A 378 21.94 13.69 6.22
C VAL A 378 23.21 13.82 7.08
N ALA A 379 23.19 14.66 8.12
CA ALA A 379 24.33 14.82 9.03
C ALA A 379 24.66 13.51 9.77
N ALA A 380 23.65 12.72 10.15
CA ALA A 380 23.87 11.42 10.77
C ALA A 380 24.47 10.42 9.78
N ALA A 381 23.97 10.36 8.54
CA ALA A 381 24.49 9.50 7.49
C ALA A 381 25.96 9.78 7.18
N MET A 382 26.39 11.04 7.20
CA MET A 382 27.81 11.44 7.04
C MET A 382 28.73 10.90 8.14
N THR A 383 28.21 10.49 9.29
CA THR A 383 29.00 9.90 10.38
C THR A 383 29.19 8.39 10.26
N ILE A 384 28.55 7.77 9.29
CA ILE A 384 28.60 6.33 9.02
C ILE A 384 29.64 6.13 7.93
N ASP A 385 30.66 5.32 8.19
CA ASP A 385 31.67 5.03 7.17
C ASP A 385 31.17 4.03 6.12
N ALA A 386 31.88 3.94 5.00
CA ALA A 386 31.47 3.11 3.88
C ALA A 386 31.41 1.61 4.22
N ASP A 387 32.32 1.13 5.07
CA ASP A 387 32.36 -0.27 5.49
C ASP A 387 31.17 -0.61 6.41
N GLU A 388 30.78 0.34 7.28
CA GLU A 388 29.58 0.20 8.13
C GLU A 388 28.30 0.19 7.28
N TRP A 389 28.19 1.06 6.28
CA TRP A 389 27.08 1.04 5.31
C TRP A 389 27.02 -0.29 4.56
N ASP A 390 28.17 -0.73 4.04
CA ASP A 390 28.24 -1.98 3.30
C ASP A 390 27.84 -3.18 4.15
N ALA A 391 28.28 -3.24 5.41
CA ALA A 391 27.91 -4.28 6.35
C ALA A 391 26.40 -4.29 6.67
N MET A 392 25.77 -3.12 6.82
CA MET A 392 24.31 -3.03 7.04
C MET A 392 23.50 -3.52 5.83
N LEU A 393 24.02 -3.31 4.62
CA LEU A 393 23.35 -3.61 3.36
C LEU A 393 23.67 -5.00 2.79
N SER A 394 24.53 -5.79 3.45
CA SER A 394 24.98 -7.10 2.97
C SER A 394 24.12 -8.28 3.46
N GLY A 395 22.96 -8.05 4.07
CA GLY A 395 22.05 -9.12 4.52
C GLY A 395 21.60 -10.01 3.36
N GLU A 396 22.10 -11.26 3.31
CA GLU A 396 21.80 -12.21 2.21
C GLU A 396 20.33 -12.61 2.16
N ASP A 397 19.63 -12.57 3.29
CA ASP A 397 18.23 -13.01 3.41
C ASP A 397 17.23 -11.82 3.33
N THR A 398 17.71 -10.58 3.19
CA THR A 398 16.83 -9.42 3.15
C THR A 398 16.21 -9.24 1.78
N THR A 399 14.90 -9.41 1.72
CA THR A 399 14.09 -9.16 0.53
C THR A 399 13.34 -7.84 0.61
N VAL A 400 13.14 -7.21 -0.53
CA VAL A 400 12.35 -5.99 -0.70
C VAL A 400 11.24 -6.22 -1.72
N ARG A 401 10.10 -5.57 -1.53
CA ARG A 401 9.04 -5.57 -2.53
C ARG A 401 9.45 -4.70 -3.72
N VAL A 402 9.14 -5.18 -4.93
CA VAL A 402 9.35 -4.44 -6.16
C VAL A 402 8.00 -4.14 -6.80
N LEU A 403 7.62 -2.88 -6.81
CA LEU A 403 6.39 -2.41 -7.42
C LEU A 403 6.60 -2.26 -8.94
N VAL A 404 6.30 -3.31 -9.69
CA VAL A 404 6.43 -3.28 -11.15
C VAL A 404 5.31 -2.49 -11.81
N ARG A 405 4.15 -2.39 -11.13
CA ARG A 405 2.97 -1.66 -11.56
C ARG A 405 2.16 -1.22 -10.35
N ASN A 406 1.47 -0.09 -10.45
CA ASN A 406 0.57 0.38 -9.40
C ASN A 406 -0.56 -0.66 -9.14
N THR A 407 -0.78 -1.03 -7.88
CA THR A 407 -1.76 -2.05 -7.47
C THR A 407 -3.19 -1.70 -7.89
N SER A 408 -3.53 -0.40 -7.96
CA SER A 408 -4.82 0.07 -8.48
C SER A 408 -5.08 -0.34 -9.93
N ALA A 409 -4.04 -0.58 -10.73
CA ALA A 409 -4.18 -1.10 -12.08
C ALA A 409 -4.63 -2.57 -12.05
N TYR A 410 -4.04 -3.39 -11.20
CA TYR A 410 -4.47 -4.79 -11.02
C TYR A 410 -5.90 -4.88 -10.50
N ALA A 411 -6.28 -4.03 -9.54
CA ALA A 411 -7.66 -3.96 -9.04
C ALA A 411 -8.67 -3.67 -10.17
N ARG A 412 -8.31 -2.79 -11.13
CA ARG A 412 -9.14 -2.55 -12.32
C ARG A 412 -9.23 -3.76 -13.24
N PHE A 413 -8.14 -4.47 -13.48
CA PHE A 413 -8.18 -5.72 -14.24
C PHE A 413 -9.01 -6.78 -13.54
N ALA A 414 -8.90 -6.93 -12.22
CA ALA A 414 -9.75 -7.81 -11.41
C ALA A 414 -11.23 -7.44 -11.57
N ASP A 415 -11.57 -6.15 -11.54
CA ASP A 415 -12.94 -5.67 -11.76
C ASP A 415 -13.49 -6.03 -13.15
N PHE A 416 -12.67 -6.00 -14.20
CA PHE A 416 -13.04 -6.39 -15.55
C PHE A 416 -13.20 -7.90 -15.70
N ILE A 417 -12.28 -8.72 -15.20
CA ILE A 417 -12.38 -10.18 -15.31
C ILE A 417 -13.52 -10.77 -14.46
N HIS A 418 -13.97 -10.06 -13.42
CA HIS A 418 -15.13 -10.43 -12.62
C HIS A 418 -16.46 -9.87 -13.18
N HIS A 419 -16.45 -9.26 -14.35
CA HIS A 419 -17.70 -8.84 -15.01
C HIS A 419 -18.45 -10.06 -15.56
N PRO A 420 -19.79 -10.11 -15.45
CA PRO A 420 -20.61 -11.27 -15.91
C PRO A 420 -20.36 -11.70 -17.35
N SER A 421 -19.98 -10.77 -18.24
CA SER A 421 -19.67 -11.13 -19.63
C SER A 421 -18.40 -11.96 -19.74
N ALA A 422 -17.36 -11.64 -18.97
CA ALA A 422 -16.08 -12.34 -18.97
C ALA A 422 -16.15 -13.70 -18.26
N LEU A 423 -17.08 -13.87 -17.30
CA LEU A 423 -17.22 -15.09 -16.51
C LEU A 423 -17.88 -16.27 -17.25
N LYS A 424 -18.23 -16.08 -18.52
CA LYS A 424 -18.83 -17.11 -19.38
C LYS A 424 -17.79 -17.97 -20.10
N ASP A 425 -16.67 -17.39 -20.48
CA ASP A 425 -15.62 -18.08 -21.21
C ASP A 425 -14.25 -17.61 -20.68
N MET A 426 -13.35 -18.56 -20.49
CA MET A 426 -12.01 -18.27 -20.02
C MET A 426 -11.20 -17.43 -21.03
N LEU A 427 -11.49 -17.59 -22.34
CA LEU A 427 -10.86 -16.78 -23.39
C LEU A 427 -11.17 -15.29 -23.25
N ASP A 428 -12.35 -14.92 -22.74
CA ASP A 428 -12.69 -13.51 -22.49
C ASP A 428 -11.84 -12.95 -21.35
N VAL A 429 -11.62 -13.72 -20.28
CA VAL A 429 -10.73 -13.35 -19.18
C VAL A 429 -9.27 -13.20 -19.67
N GLU A 430 -8.81 -14.17 -20.43
CA GLU A 430 -7.44 -14.17 -20.98
C GLU A 430 -7.24 -12.95 -21.89
N ALA A 431 -8.19 -12.65 -22.79
CA ALA A 431 -8.12 -11.48 -23.67
C ALA A 431 -8.08 -10.14 -22.90
N ILE A 432 -8.78 -10.05 -21.75
CA ILE A 432 -8.70 -8.88 -20.87
C ILE A 432 -7.29 -8.78 -20.28
N LEU A 433 -6.76 -9.87 -19.74
CA LEU A 433 -5.45 -9.88 -19.09
C LEU A 433 -4.27 -9.70 -20.08
N GLU A 434 -4.43 -10.08 -21.33
CA GLU A 434 -3.42 -9.80 -22.37
C GLU A 434 -3.12 -8.30 -22.52
N ASN A 435 -4.04 -7.42 -22.14
CA ASN A 435 -3.78 -5.98 -22.15
C ASN A 435 -2.68 -5.55 -21.15
N LEU A 436 -2.35 -6.37 -20.16
CA LEU A 436 -1.17 -6.15 -19.30
C LEU A 436 0.14 -6.12 -20.10
N TYR A 437 0.20 -6.79 -21.26
CA TYR A 437 1.38 -6.83 -22.14
C TYR A 437 1.79 -5.47 -22.70
N VAL A 438 0.85 -4.53 -22.81
CA VAL A 438 1.11 -3.19 -23.38
C VAL A 438 2.08 -2.39 -22.52
N TYR A 439 2.20 -2.72 -21.25
CA TYR A 439 3.11 -2.02 -20.35
C TYR A 439 4.57 -2.20 -20.79
N PRO A 440 5.40 -1.14 -20.81
CA PRO A 440 6.68 -1.12 -21.48
C PRO A 440 7.81 -1.82 -20.70
N PHE A 441 7.56 -2.96 -20.08
CA PHE A 441 8.64 -3.78 -19.53
C PHE A 441 9.58 -4.25 -20.64
N ARG A 442 10.87 -4.07 -20.46
CA ARG A 442 11.87 -4.64 -21.36
C ARG A 442 11.81 -6.16 -21.34
N ASP A 443 11.69 -6.75 -20.18
CA ASP A 443 11.53 -8.20 -20.02
C ASP A 443 10.06 -8.58 -19.85
N LYS A 444 9.51 -9.20 -20.89
CA LYS A 444 8.10 -9.63 -20.92
C LYS A 444 7.80 -10.86 -20.08
N ARG A 445 8.80 -11.49 -19.43
CA ARG A 445 8.56 -12.52 -18.43
C ARG A 445 7.84 -11.96 -17.19
N ILE A 446 8.00 -10.65 -16.91
CA ILE A 446 7.22 -9.95 -15.87
C ILE A 446 5.72 -10.07 -16.17
N PHE A 447 5.31 -9.69 -17.38
CA PHE A 447 3.93 -9.86 -17.82
C PHE A 447 3.42 -11.31 -17.68
N ALA A 448 4.22 -12.28 -18.07
CA ALA A 448 3.81 -13.68 -17.99
C ALA A 448 3.56 -14.14 -16.54
N SER A 449 4.29 -13.60 -15.56
CA SER A 449 4.05 -13.86 -14.14
C SER A 449 2.84 -13.07 -13.62
N GLU A 450 2.70 -11.76 -13.96
CA GLU A 450 1.49 -10.98 -13.64
C GLU A 450 0.21 -11.71 -14.10
N TYR A 451 0.22 -12.17 -15.34
CA TYR A 451 -0.89 -12.89 -15.95
C TYR A 451 -1.26 -14.16 -15.17
N ARG A 452 -0.27 -14.98 -14.77
CA ARG A 452 -0.53 -16.21 -13.99
C ARG A 452 -1.06 -15.91 -12.59
N GLN A 453 -0.50 -14.91 -11.91
CA GLN A 453 -0.94 -14.50 -10.58
C GLN A 453 -2.39 -13.96 -10.63
N MET A 454 -2.73 -13.13 -11.63
CA MET A 454 -4.10 -12.65 -11.82
C MET A 454 -5.08 -13.81 -12.13
N LEU A 455 -4.68 -14.80 -12.91
CA LEU A 455 -5.48 -16.02 -13.14
C LEU A 455 -5.64 -16.88 -11.89
N ALA A 456 -4.70 -16.79 -10.97
CA ALA A 456 -4.79 -17.42 -9.65
C ALA A 456 -5.70 -16.63 -8.66
N GLY A 457 -6.20 -15.45 -9.06
CA GLY A 457 -7.04 -14.59 -8.24
C GLY A 457 -6.25 -13.70 -7.27
N ASP A 458 -4.93 -13.62 -7.44
CA ASP A 458 -4.04 -12.81 -6.62
C ASP A 458 -3.75 -11.45 -7.26
N ILE A 459 -3.47 -10.46 -6.45
CA ILE A 459 -2.79 -9.24 -6.90
C ILE A 459 -1.31 -9.59 -7.10
N PRO A 460 -0.73 -9.35 -8.29
CA PRO A 460 0.66 -9.67 -8.57
C PRO A 460 1.63 -9.03 -7.58
N MET A 461 2.54 -9.86 -7.07
CA MET A 461 3.59 -9.45 -6.15
C MET A 461 4.96 -9.92 -6.66
N PHE A 462 5.97 -9.06 -6.49
CA PHE A 462 7.34 -9.34 -6.85
C PHE A 462 8.28 -8.88 -5.73
N THR A 463 9.35 -9.61 -5.54
CA THR A 463 10.41 -9.30 -4.61
C THR A 463 11.78 -9.37 -5.28
N ALA A 464 12.75 -8.67 -4.72
CA ALA A 464 14.16 -8.82 -5.06
C ALA A 464 14.98 -8.93 -3.77
N GLN A 465 16.14 -9.56 -3.83
CA GLN A 465 17.11 -9.46 -2.74
C GLN A 465 17.71 -8.06 -2.70
N LEU A 466 18.02 -7.58 -1.50
CA LEU A 466 18.63 -6.26 -1.29
C LEU A 466 19.91 -6.07 -2.12
N THR A 467 20.67 -7.13 -2.31
CA THR A 467 21.93 -7.17 -3.06
C THR A 467 21.78 -7.70 -4.49
N GLY A 468 20.56 -8.14 -4.88
CA GLY A 468 20.31 -8.86 -6.13
C GLY A 468 19.78 -7.98 -7.25
N HIS A 469 19.87 -8.53 -8.46
CA HIS A 469 19.34 -7.93 -9.70
C HIS A 469 18.13 -8.68 -10.24
N ASP A 470 17.80 -9.81 -9.61
CA ASP A 470 16.76 -10.74 -10.06
C ASP A 470 15.44 -10.40 -9.40
N LEU A 471 14.36 -10.64 -10.12
CA LEU A 471 13.00 -10.49 -9.63
C LEU A 471 12.42 -11.86 -9.34
N HIS A 472 11.84 -12.04 -8.18
CA HIS A 472 11.20 -13.28 -7.75
C HIS A 472 9.70 -13.06 -7.58
N ALA A 473 8.92 -14.05 -8.00
CA ALA A 473 7.48 -14.06 -7.84
C ALA A 473 7.00 -15.29 -7.06
N PRO A 474 5.88 -15.21 -6.34
CA PRO A 474 5.33 -16.32 -5.55
C PRO A 474 5.01 -17.57 -6.38
N ASP A 475 4.73 -17.41 -7.68
CA ASP A 475 4.47 -18.50 -8.61
C ASP A 475 5.73 -19.32 -8.96
N GLY A 476 6.86 -19.05 -8.28
CA GLY A 476 8.15 -19.70 -8.50
C GLY A 476 8.95 -19.13 -9.67
N THR A 477 8.45 -18.09 -10.32
CA THR A 477 9.18 -17.42 -11.41
C THR A 477 10.36 -16.63 -10.86
N THR A 478 11.54 -16.82 -11.44
CA THR A 478 12.69 -15.95 -11.29
C THR A 478 13.02 -15.33 -12.64
N ILE A 479 13.23 -14.00 -12.64
CA ILE A 479 13.56 -13.23 -13.83
C ILE A 479 14.93 -12.61 -13.60
N ASP A 480 15.96 -13.20 -14.19
CA ASP A 480 17.36 -12.85 -13.94
C ASP A 480 17.71 -11.48 -14.56
N GLY A 481 18.43 -10.66 -13.80
CA GLY A 481 19.06 -9.43 -14.28
C GLY A 481 18.07 -8.35 -14.74
N VAL A 482 16.83 -8.35 -14.25
CA VAL A 482 15.79 -7.41 -14.69
C VAL A 482 15.90 -6.05 -14.02
N CYS A 483 16.54 -5.98 -12.87
CA CYS A 483 16.92 -4.74 -12.20
C CYS A 483 18.33 -4.35 -12.63
N GLU A 484 18.48 -3.15 -13.18
CA GLU A 484 19.77 -2.65 -13.66
C GLU A 484 20.79 -2.51 -12.52
N ARG A 485 20.31 -2.12 -11.34
CA ARG A 485 21.10 -1.95 -10.11
C ARG A 485 20.36 -2.57 -8.94
N SER A 486 21.10 -3.16 -7.99
CA SER A 486 20.52 -3.60 -6.72
C SER A 486 20.23 -2.41 -5.80
N VAL A 487 19.38 -2.61 -4.77
CA VAL A 487 19.15 -1.58 -3.74
C VAL A 487 20.47 -1.18 -3.07
N ARG A 488 21.29 -2.18 -2.70
CA ARG A 488 22.60 -1.93 -2.10
C ARG A 488 23.48 -1.01 -2.96
N GLU A 489 23.59 -1.27 -4.27
CA GLU A 489 24.38 -0.43 -5.17
C GLU A 489 23.84 0.99 -5.28
N ARG A 490 22.53 1.17 -5.28
CA ARG A 490 21.88 2.49 -5.32
C ARG A 490 22.14 3.27 -4.02
N VAL A 491 21.99 2.62 -2.87
CA VAL A 491 22.27 3.25 -1.56
C VAL A 491 23.72 3.66 -1.45
N LEU A 492 24.67 2.77 -1.79
CA LEU A 492 26.11 3.09 -1.75
C LEU A 492 26.49 4.23 -2.70
N ASP A 493 25.88 4.30 -3.88
CA ASP A 493 26.07 5.42 -4.80
C ASP A 493 25.53 6.74 -4.22
N THR A 494 24.35 6.72 -3.60
CA THR A 494 23.79 7.89 -2.92
C THR A 494 24.72 8.37 -1.79
N ILE A 495 25.25 7.45 -0.99
CA ILE A 495 26.18 7.76 0.08
C ILE A 495 27.50 8.33 -0.47
N GLY A 496 28.00 7.79 -1.59
CA GLY A 496 29.22 8.28 -2.26
C GLY A 496 29.10 9.72 -2.78
N HIS A 497 27.86 10.21 -3.02
CA HIS A 497 27.58 11.56 -3.54
C HIS A 497 26.64 12.34 -2.61
N LEU A 498 26.67 12.05 -1.31
CA LEU A 498 25.66 12.47 -0.34
C LEU A 498 25.43 13.99 -0.29
N ASP A 499 26.49 14.79 -0.33
CA ASP A 499 26.39 16.26 -0.25
C ASP A 499 25.62 16.85 -1.43
N GLU A 500 25.95 16.42 -2.65
CA GLU A 500 25.30 16.90 -3.88
C GLU A 500 23.85 16.45 -3.95
N GLN A 501 23.61 15.18 -3.70
CA GLN A 501 22.28 14.62 -3.74
C GLN A 501 21.38 15.17 -2.65
N ALA A 502 21.86 15.36 -1.43
CA ALA A 502 21.10 15.98 -0.34
C ALA A 502 20.72 17.44 -0.63
N ALA A 503 21.57 18.18 -1.36
CA ALA A 503 21.22 19.53 -1.81
C ALA A 503 20.03 19.51 -2.80
N LEU A 504 19.99 18.55 -3.73
CA LEU A 504 18.85 18.36 -4.63
C LEU A 504 17.58 18.00 -3.84
N GLN A 505 17.65 17.04 -2.92
CA GLN A 505 16.50 16.66 -2.09
C GLN A 505 15.99 17.83 -1.24
N SER A 506 16.88 18.63 -0.66
CA SER A 506 16.48 19.83 0.08
C SER A 506 15.72 20.83 -0.79
N ARG A 507 16.08 20.97 -2.08
CA ARG A 507 15.31 21.79 -3.04
C ARG A 507 13.93 21.19 -3.33
N ILE A 508 13.85 19.87 -3.52
CA ILE A 508 12.57 19.15 -3.73
C ILE A 508 11.65 19.37 -2.52
N ILE A 509 12.16 19.20 -1.29
CA ILE A 509 11.39 19.44 -0.06
C ILE A 509 10.87 20.89 -0.02
N ARG A 510 11.73 21.88 -0.28
CA ARG A 510 11.33 23.29 -0.27
C ARG A 510 10.22 23.57 -1.30
N ASN A 511 10.37 23.05 -2.50
CA ASN A 511 9.38 23.24 -3.57
C ASN A 511 8.06 22.57 -3.21
N ALA A 512 8.07 21.32 -2.76
CA ALA A 512 6.88 20.58 -2.36
C ALA A 512 6.14 21.29 -1.19
N LEU A 513 6.89 21.81 -0.22
CA LEU A 513 6.34 22.51 0.94
C LEU A 513 6.07 24.02 0.66
N ARG A 514 6.28 24.52 -0.55
CA ARG A 514 6.09 25.90 -0.95
C ARG A 514 6.81 26.88 0.01
N MET A 515 8.09 26.61 0.27
CA MET A 515 8.92 27.46 1.13
C MET A 515 9.47 28.65 0.34
N GLU A 516 9.28 29.86 0.87
CA GLU A 516 9.84 31.06 0.28
C GLU A 516 11.37 31.10 0.47
N PRO A 517 12.14 31.69 -0.47
CA PRO A 517 13.57 31.94 -0.29
C PRO A 517 13.84 32.75 0.97
N GLY A 518 14.88 32.41 1.73
CA GLY A 518 15.23 33.08 2.97
C GLY A 518 14.37 32.77 4.20
N MET A 519 13.38 31.89 4.06
CA MET A 519 12.55 31.46 5.19
C MET A 519 13.35 30.74 6.30
N GLU A 520 14.55 30.32 6.00
CA GLU A 520 15.43 29.61 6.93
C GLU A 520 15.97 30.49 8.05
N ASP A 521 16.20 31.78 7.76
CA ASP A 521 16.84 32.75 8.67
C ASP A 521 15.83 33.73 9.33
N ALA A 522 14.57 33.75 8.90
CA ALA A 522 13.57 34.67 9.43
C ALA A 522 12.96 34.17 10.75
N HIS A 523 13.04 34.97 11.80
CA HIS A 523 12.23 34.79 13.01
C HIS A 523 10.73 34.96 12.71
N PRO A 524 9.81 34.30 13.44
CA PRO A 524 8.37 34.21 13.10
C PRO A 524 7.58 35.53 13.17
N THR A 525 8.21 36.69 13.16
CA THR A 525 7.55 38.01 13.39
C THR A 525 7.72 39.03 12.26
N ALA A 526 8.16 38.66 11.07
CA ALA A 526 8.21 39.64 9.97
C ALA A 526 6.99 39.51 9.07
N SER A 527 6.01 40.38 9.25
CA SER A 527 4.97 40.65 8.25
C SER A 527 5.61 41.28 7.01
N VAL A 528 5.42 40.63 5.84
CA VAL A 528 5.79 41.21 4.55
C VAL A 528 4.97 42.45 4.31
N SER A 529 5.57 43.61 4.33
CA SER A 529 4.95 44.88 3.94
C SER A 529 5.98 45.82 3.36
N SER A 530 6.26 45.74 2.06
CA SER A 530 6.73 46.88 1.28
C SER A 530 6.64 46.64 -0.23
N ASP A 531 6.33 47.65 -0.99
CA ASP A 531 6.29 47.68 -2.46
C ASP A 531 7.63 47.32 -3.15
N THR A 532 8.73 47.26 -2.40
CA THR A 532 10.05 46.86 -2.90
C THR A 532 10.18 45.37 -3.15
N ASP A 533 9.35 44.53 -2.55
CA ASP A 533 9.40 43.08 -2.73
C ASP A 533 8.82 42.65 -4.09
N ALA A 534 7.89 43.44 -4.65
CA ALA A 534 7.23 43.14 -5.93
C ALA A 534 8.17 43.24 -7.15
N GLU A 535 9.24 44.05 -7.09
CA GLU A 535 10.21 44.17 -8.18
C GLU A 535 11.25 43.06 -8.20
N HIS A 536 11.54 42.46 -7.05
CA HIS A 536 12.52 41.37 -6.93
C HIS A 536 11.92 39.97 -7.14
N TYR A 537 10.62 39.81 -6.93
CA TYR A 537 9.92 38.54 -7.05
C TYR A 537 10.09 37.84 -8.41
N PRO A 538 10.01 38.52 -9.58
CA PRO A 538 10.26 37.88 -10.87
C PRO A 538 11.69 37.39 -11.06
N ILE A 539 12.69 38.07 -10.49
CA ILE A 539 14.10 37.69 -10.57
C ILE A 539 14.34 36.46 -9.70
N GLU A 540 13.80 36.45 -8.48
CA GLU A 540 13.87 35.29 -7.60
C GLU A 540 13.16 34.08 -8.17
N LEU A 541 11.96 34.25 -8.76
CA LEU A 541 11.23 33.19 -9.43
C LEU A 541 12.04 32.64 -10.62
N GLY A 542 12.63 33.52 -11.45
CA GLY A 542 13.49 33.13 -12.56
C GLY A 542 14.72 32.35 -12.10
N THR A 543 15.35 32.76 -10.99
CA THR A 543 16.47 32.04 -10.39
C THR A 543 16.05 30.67 -9.87
N ARG A 544 14.90 30.57 -9.19
CA ARG A 544 14.35 29.28 -8.71
C ARG A 544 14.05 28.33 -9.86
N ILE A 545 13.48 28.82 -10.95
CA ILE A 545 13.23 28.02 -12.17
C ILE A 545 14.57 27.54 -12.75
N ALA A 546 15.55 28.43 -12.87
CA ALA A 546 16.89 28.09 -13.37
C ALA A 546 17.61 27.06 -12.49
N ASP A 547 17.47 27.17 -11.16
CA ASP A 547 18.08 26.24 -10.18
C ASP A 547 17.46 24.82 -10.25
N THR A 548 16.25 24.68 -10.78
CA THR A 548 15.60 23.37 -11.00
C THR A 548 15.80 22.82 -12.40
N ALA A 549 16.51 23.56 -13.27
CA ALA A 549 16.79 23.14 -14.63
C ALA A 549 17.80 21.97 -14.69
N ILE A 550 17.51 20.99 -15.52
CA ILE A 550 18.40 19.87 -15.85
C ILE A 550 18.93 20.10 -17.25
N LEU A 551 20.22 20.38 -17.36
CA LEU A 551 20.86 20.59 -18.65
C LEU A 551 21.16 19.26 -19.34
N GLN A 552 20.75 19.12 -20.58
CA GLN A 552 21.15 18.02 -21.46
C GLN A 552 22.52 18.33 -22.06
N GLU A 553 23.52 17.51 -21.76
CA GLU A 553 24.90 17.76 -22.22
C GLU A 553 25.11 17.49 -23.72
N THR A 554 24.26 16.64 -24.33
CA THR A 554 24.43 16.19 -25.72
C THR A 554 23.87 17.16 -26.79
N ASP A 555 22.80 17.89 -26.48
CA ASP A 555 22.11 18.76 -27.43
C ASP A 555 21.80 20.18 -26.91
N GLY A 556 22.15 20.46 -25.66
CA GLY A 556 21.91 21.76 -25.03
C GLY A 556 20.44 22.00 -24.62
N THR A 557 19.58 20.99 -24.68
CA THR A 557 18.20 21.11 -24.18
C THR A 557 18.16 21.19 -22.67
N VAL A 558 17.09 21.78 -22.12
CA VAL A 558 16.90 21.99 -20.69
C VAL A 558 15.53 21.45 -20.30
N SER A 559 15.49 20.64 -19.24
CA SER A 559 14.26 20.18 -18.59
C SER A 559 14.18 20.67 -17.15
N TRP A 560 12.98 20.78 -16.60
CA TRP A 560 12.76 21.24 -15.23
C TRP A 560 12.14 20.16 -14.38
N LEU A 561 12.71 20.01 -13.16
CA LEU A 561 12.08 19.25 -12.10
C LEU A 561 11.05 20.13 -11.41
N THR A 562 9.77 19.80 -11.56
CA THR A 562 8.69 20.41 -10.77
C THR A 562 8.16 19.40 -9.77
N ALA A 563 7.76 19.87 -8.58
CA ALA A 563 7.10 19.03 -7.57
C ALA A 563 5.67 18.61 -7.99
N ASN A 564 5.13 19.24 -9.03
CA ASN A 564 3.82 18.92 -9.58
C ASN A 564 3.98 18.15 -10.90
N ARG A 565 3.62 16.87 -10.90
CA ARG A 565 3.51 16.05 -12.12
C ARG A 565 2.33 16.43 -13.03
N SER A 566 1.65 17.53 -12.74
CA SER A 566 0.40 17.93 -13.43
C SER A 566 0.59 18.99 -14.52
N ASP A 567 1.81 19.37 -14.83
CA ASP A 567 2.09 20.34 -15.91
C ASP A 567 2.76 19.67 -17.09
#